data_c7e27f409bdfa569d1d6659fb52d7ed2
#
_entry.id   c7e27f409bdfa569d1d6659fb52d7ed2
#
_cell.length_a   1.000
_cell.length_b   1.000
_cell.length_c   1.000
_cell.angle_alpha   90.00
_cell.angle_beta   90.00
_cell.angle_gamma   90.00
#
_symmetry.space_group_name_H-M   'P 1'
#
loop_
_entity.id
_entity.type
_entity.pdbx_description
1 polymer ?
#
loop_
_entity_poly.entity_id
_entity_poly.type
_entity_poly.pdbx_seq_one_letter_code
_entity_poly.pdbx_strand_id
1 'polypeptide(L)'
;MQRIMNNPDNIVDEMLKGFLKAHSDIVESTENGRVVKAKDIPEGKVGVVTGGGSGHKPAFVGYVGKNMCDAAAVGEICSSPTAAAFLDACKVADQGKGVACLYGNYSGDNMNVKMAVKMAKKAGITVKTVVANDDVASAPKDQREKRRGVAGEVLMWKVGGAKAAKGGDLDEVIAAAQKAIDNTRSVGIGLTPC
;
A
#
# COMPACT_ATOMS: atom_id res chain seq x y z
N MET A 1 -14.40 -16.65 -17.94
CA MET A 1 -15.15 -15.36 -17.98
C MET A 1 -14.48 -14.48 -19.02
N GLN A 2 -15.25 -13.93 -19.97
CA GLN A 2 -14.74 -13.02 -20.97
C GLN A 2 -14.58 -11.63 -20.35
N ARG A 3 -13.40 -11.02 -20.45
CA ARG A 3 -13.09 -9.70 -19.86
C ARG A 3 -12.88 -8.70 -20.98
N ILE A 4 -13.30 -7.45 -20.75
CA ILE A 4 -13.01 -6.34 -21.67
C ILE A 4 -11.60 -5.87 -21.40
N MET A 5 -10.69 -6.06 -22.35
CA MET A 5 -9.31 -5.59 -22.30
C MET A 5 -8.83 -5.36 -23.74
N ASN A 6 -7.82 -4.49 -23.90
CA ASN A 6 -7.13 -4.34 -25.18
C ASN A 6 -6.00 -5.36 -25.30
N ASN A 7 -4.74 -4.91 -25.22
CA ASN A 7 -3.59 -5.82 -25.21
C ASN A 7 -3.33 -6.33 -23.78
N PRO A 8 -3.35 -7.65 -23.52
CA PRO A 8 -3.04 -8.23 -22.22
C PRO A 8 -1.67 -7.81 -21.65
N ASP A 9 -0.66 -7.61 -22.50
CA ASP A 9 0.69 -7.21 -22.07
C ASP A 9 0.74 -5.81 -21.49
N ASN A 10 -0.23 -4.94 -21.83
CA ASN A 10 -0.29 -3.55 -21.40
C ASN A 10 -1.40 -3.29 -20.35
N ILE A 11 -2.02 -4.34 -19.84
CA ILE A 11 -3.24 -4.23 -19.02
C ILE A 11 -3.05 -3.35 -17.79
N VAL A 12 -1.90 -3.42 -17.11
CA VAL A 12 -1.64 -2.63 -15.90
C VAL A 12 -1.41 -1.17 -16.26
N ASP A 13 -0.65 -0.88 -17.31
CA ASP A 13 -0.39 0.50 -17.76
C ASP A 13 -1.65 1.18 -18.26
N GLU A 14 -2.49 0.46 -19.01
CA GLU A 14 -3.77 0.98 -19.49
C GLU A 14 -4.76 1.19 -18.34
N MET A 15 -4.80 0.27 -17.38
CA MET A 15 -5.61 0.40 -16.17
C MET A 15 -5.21 1.65 -15.38
N LEU A 16 -3.89 1.86 -15.18
CA LEU A 16 -3.40 3.03 -14.46
C LEU A 16 -3.72 4.33 -15.18
N LYS A 17 -3.55 4.38 -16.52
CA LYS A 17 -3.96 5.55 -17.33
C LYS A 17 -5.45 5.86 -17.17
N GLY A 18 -6.30 4.84 -17.21
CA GLY A 18 -7.73 4.97 -16.99
C GLY A 18 -8.08 5.47 -15.59
N PHE A 19 -7.45 4.86 -14.58
CA PHE A 19 -7.65 5.25 -13.17
C PHE A 19 -7.25 6.70 -12.90
N LEU A 20 -6.07 7.10 -13.34
CA LEU A 20 -5.56 8.48 -13.18
C LEU A 20 -6.44 9.51 -13.89
N LYS A 21 -6.98 9.16 -15.07
CA LYS A 21 -7.91 10.03 -15.79
C LYS A 21 -9.25 10.17 -15.08
N ALA A 22 -9.77 9.06 -14.54
CA ALA A 22 -11.06 9.03 -13.85
C ALA A 22 -11.03 9.73 -12.48
N HIS A 23 -9.87 9.76 -11.81
CA HIS A 23 -9.68 10.30 -10.47
C HIS A 23 -8.65 11.44 -10.43
N SER A 24 -8.55 12.19 -11.53
CA SER A 24 -7.56 13.27 -11.70
C SER A 24 -7.75 14.45 -10.73
N ASP A 25 -8.86 14.51 -10.03
CA ASP A 25 -9.13 15.45 -8.93
C ASP A 25 -8.50 15.03 -7.60
N ILE A 26 -8.18 13.75 -7.41
CA ILE A 26 -7.67 13.18 -6.14
C ILE A 26 -6.22 12.72 -6.25
N VAL A 27 -5.87 12.09 -7.37
CA VAL A 27 -4.57 11.44 -7.56
C VAL A 27 -3.85 11.92 -8.81
N GLU A 28 -2.54 11.69 -8.82
CA GLU A 28 -1.69 11.95 -9.98
C GLU A 28 -0.61 10.88 -10.13
N SER A 29 -0.04 10.79 -11.35
CA SER A 29 1.12 9.94 -11.62
C SER A 29 2.40 10.59 -11.10
N THR A 30 3.43 9.77 -10.97
CA THR A 30 4.80 10.22 -10.71
C THR A 30 5.68 9.95 -11.94
N GLU A 31 6.96 10.34 -11.89
CA GLU A 31 7.94 9.97 -12.93
C GLU A 31 8.02 8.45 -13.11
N ASN A 32 7.86 7.70 -12.04
CA ASN A 32 7.69 6.25 -12.09
C ASN A 32 6.23 5.93 -12.40
N GLY A 33 5.94 5.49 -13.61
CA GLY A 33 4.59 5.15 -14.06
C GLY A 33 3.89 4.05 -13.25
N ARG A 34 4.59 3.38 -12.33
CA ARG A 34 4.06 2.36 -11.41
C ARG A 34 3.88 2.87 -9.98
N VAL A 35 3.81 4.19 -9.81
CA VAL A 35 3.50 4.84 -8.53
C VAL A 35 2.37 5.85 -8.75
N VAL A 36 1.33 5.73 -7.94
CA VAL A 36 0.22 6.70 -7.85
C VAL A 36 0.33 7.42 -6.53
N LYS A 37 0.24 8.76 -6.54
CA LYS A 37 0.24 9.56 -5.32
C LYS A 37 -1.01 10.44 -5.21
N ALA A 38 -1.34 10.84 -3.98
CA ALA A 38 -2.34 11.87 -3.75
C ALA A 38 -1.84 13.23 -4.25
N LYS A 39 -2.74 14.05 -4.82
CA LYS A 39 -2.38 15.41 -5.26
C LYS A 39 -1.94 16.30 -4.12
N ASP A 40 -2.70 16.26 -3.04
CA ASP A 40 -2.51 17.13 -1.89
C ASP A 40 -1.97 16.32 -0.71
N ILE A 41 -0.65 16.31 -0.55
CA ILE A 41 0.01 15.75 0.63
C ILE A 41 0.45 16.92 1.51
N PRO A 42 -0.13 17.11 2.70
CA PRO A 42 0.22 18.24 3.58
C PRO A 42 1.70 18.19 4.00
N GLU A 43 2.36 19.34 3.94
CA GLU A 43 3.74 19.49 4.41
C GLU A 43 3.88 19.13 5.90
N GLY A 44 5.00 18.55 6.27
CA GLY A 44 5.30 18.18 7.66
C GLY A 44 4.46 17.04 8.23
N LYS A 45 3.70 16.33 7.37
CA LYS A 45 2.94 15.14 7.75
C LYS A 45 3.82 13.89 7.56
N VAL A 46 3.62 12.87 8.40
CA VAL A 46 4.15 11.53 8.16
C VAL A 46 3.52 10.95 6.90
N GLY A 47 4.33 10.54 5.94
CA GLY A 47 3.86 9.89 4.71
C GLY A 47 3.27 8.50 4.99
N VAL A 48 2.19 8.13 4.33
CA VAL A 48 1.59 6.79 4.43
C VAL A 48 1.61 6.12 3.06
N VAL A 49 2.35 5.04 2.94
CA VAL A 49 2.56 4.32 1.69
C VAL A 49 2.03 2.90 1.78
N THR A 50 1.44 2.43 0.72
CA THR A 50 1.09 1.02 0.52
C THR A 50 1.53 0.55 -0.87
N GLY A 51 1.25 -0.68 -1.20
CA GLY A 51 1.48 -1.24 -2.52
C GLY A 51 1.24 -2.73 -2.56
N GLY A 52 1.09 -3.24 -3.75
CA GLY A 52 0.86 -4.65 -4.01
C GLY A 52 0.56 -4.91 -5.48
N GLY A 53 0.26 -6.15 -5.80
CA GLY A 53 -0.05 -6.58 -7.16
C GLY A 53 -1.34 -6.00 -7.70
N SER A 54 -1.38 -5.75 -8.99
CA SER A 54 -2.60 -5.34 -9.69
C SER A 54 -3.62 -6.48 -9.75
N GLY A 55 -4.89 -6.12 -9.88
CA GLY A 55 -6.00 -7.08 -9.96
C GLY A 55 -6.84 -7.18 -8.68
N HIS A 56 -6.35 -6.70 -7.55
CA HIS A 56 -7.02 -6.73 -6.25
C HIS A 56 -7.97 -5.54 -6.01
N LYS A 57 -8.56 -4.96 -7.07
CA LYS A 57 -9.36 -3.72 -6.98
C LYS A 57 -10.42 -3.76 -5.87
N PRO A 58 -10.57 -2.63 -5.15
CA PRO A 58 -9.94 -1.32 -5.34
C PRO A 58 -8.50 -1.21 -4.81
N ALA A 59 -7.95 -2.25 -4.15
CA ALA A 59 -6.58 -2.24 -3.70
C ALA A 59 -5.62 -2.19 -4.91
N PHE A 60 -4.56 -1.43 -4.86
CA PHE A 60 -4.09 -0.60 -3.74
C PHE A 60 -4.35 0.88 -4.03
N VAL A 61 -4.38 1.25 -5.32
CA VAL A 61 -4.50 2.64 -5.79
C VAL A 61 -5.80 3.33 -5.36
N GLY A 62 -6.90 2.59 -5.22
CA GLY A 62 -8.19 3.13 -4.79
C GLY A 62 -8.22 3.63 -3.34
N TYR A 63 -7.15 3.40 -2.57
CA TYR A 63 -7.02 3.89 -1.20
C TYR A 63 -6.02 5.04 -1.06
N VAL A 64 -5.52 5.57 -2.20
CA VAL A 64 -4.71 6.77 -2.24
C VAL A 64 -5.62 8.00 -2.21
N GLY A 65 -5.42 8.88 -1.24
CA GLY A 65 -6.19 10.11 -1.09
C GLY A 65 -6.19 10.66 0.32
N LYS A 66 -6.96 11.70 0.53
CA LYS A 66 -7.00 12.47 1.79
C LYS A 66 -7.26 11.59 3.01
N ASN A 67 -6.36 11.67 3.99
CA ASN A 67 -6.42 10.96 5.28
C ASN A 67 -6.37 9.41 5.17
N MET A 68 -5.96 8.89 4.04
CA MET A 68 -5.68 7.49 3.79
C MET A 68 -4.20 7.30 3.41
N CYS A 69 -3.90 6.57 2.32
CA CYS A 69 -2.54 6.46 1.80
C CYS A 69 -2.17 7.69 0.96
N ASP A 70 -0.93 8.16 1.07
CA ASP A 70 -0.40 9.25 0.28
C ASP A 70 0.16 8.78 -1.05
N ALA A 71 0.66 7.54 -1.11
CA ALA A 71 1.09 6.90 -2.34
C ALA A 71 0.91 5.38 -2.30
N ALA A 72 0.81 4.79 -3.48
CA ALA A 72 0.80 3.35 -3.67
C ALA A 72 1.77 2.92 -4.78
N ALA A 73 2.61 1.93 -4.49
CA ALA A 73 3.39 1.22 -5.49
C ALA A 73 2.53 0.13 -6.16
N VAL A 74 2.65 0.02 -7.48
CA VAL A 74 1.79 -0.84 -8.30
C VAL A 74 2.62 -1.94 -8.96
N GLY A 75 2.29 -3.18 -8.65
CA GLY A 75 2.89 -4.37 -9.26
C GLY A 75 2.16 -4.83 -10.52
N GLU A 76 2.71 -5.85 -11.17
CA GLU A 76 2.02 -6.58 -12.24
C GLU A 76 0.82 -7.36 -11.69
N ILE A 77 0.05 -8.01 -12.57
CA ILE A 77 -1.11 -8.80 -12.15
C ILE A 77 -0.68 -9.84 -11.12
N CYS A 78 -1.26 -9.75 -9.92
CA CYS A 78 -1.00 -10.63 -8.78
C CYS A 78 0.49 -10.78 -8.41
N SER A 79 1.32 -9.77 -8.72
CA SER A 79 2.75 -9.78 -8.46
C SER A 79 3.19 -8.51 -7.72
N SER A 80 4.09 -8.67 -6.74
CA SER A 80 4.58 -7.56 -5.92
C SER A 80 5.21 -6.45 -6.76
N PRO A 81 5.02 -5.17 -6.39
CA PRO A 81 5.79 -4.06 -6.94
C PRO A 81 7.29 -4.26 -6.71
N THR A 82 8.10 -3.70 -7.59
CA THR A 82 9.56 -3.71 -7.42
C THR A 82 9.99 -2.85 -6.21
N ALA A 83 11.16 -3.15 -5.66
CA ALA A 83 11.74 -2.34 -4.59
C ALA A 83 11.95 -0.88 -5.02
N ALA A 84 12.24 -0.62 -6.31
CA ALA A 84 12.35 0.72 -6.86
C ALA A 84 11.01 1.47 -6.81
N ALA A 85 9.90 0.81 -7.17
CA ALA A 85 8.57 1.41 -7.09
C ALA A 85 8.18 1.74 -5.65
N PHE A 86 8.45 0.85 -4.68
CA PHE A 86 8.24 1.16 -3.26
C PHE A 86 9.13 2.32 -2.77
N LEU A 87 10.39 2.38 -3.20
CA LEU A 87 11.27 3.50 -2.88
C LEU A 87 10.71 4.82 -3.41
N ASP A 88 10.28 4.84 -4.67
CA ASP A 88 9.75 6.05 -5.28
C ASP A 88 8.42 6.47 -4.65
N ALA A 89 7.57 5.52 -4.27
CA ALA A 89 6.38 5.80 -3.47
C ALA A 89 6.74 6.44 -2.11
N CYS A 90 7.80 5.96 -1.45
CA CYS A 90 8.28 6.56 -0.20
C CYS A 90 8.83 7.98 -0.42
N LYS A 91 9.59 8.21 -1.50
CA LYS A 91 10.14 9.54 -1.82
C LYS A 91 9.04 10.60 -2.04
N VAL A 92 7.99 10.24 -2.80
CA VAL A 92 6.90 11.19 -3.10
C VAL A 92 5.96 11.41 -1.92
N ALA A 93 5.90 10.48 -0.97
CA ALA A 93 5.09 10.59 0.24
C ALA A 93 5.82 11.29 1.40
N ASP A 94 7.15 11.30 1.40
CA ASP A 94 7.93 11.89 2.50
C ASP A 94 7.82 13.42 2.49
N GLN A 95 7.34 13.95 3.60
CA GLN A 95 7.23 15.39 3.87
C GLN A 95 8.19 15.84 4.99
N GLY A 96 9.35 15.15 5.10
CA GLY A 96 10.39 15.45 6.09
C GLY A 96 10.12 14.88 7.49
N LYS A 97 9.06 14.07 7.65
CA LYS A 97 8.70 13.41 8.93
C LYS A 97 8.82 11.89 8.87
N GLY A 98 9.34 11.35 7.77
CA GLY A 98 9.43 9.93 7.51
C GLY A 98 8.14 9.32 7.00
N VAL A 99 8.19 8.02 6.70
CA VAL A 99 7.14 7.28 6.00
C VAL A 99 6.75 6.02 6.76
N ALA A 100 5.45 5.83 6.96
CA ALA A 100 4.83 4.58 7.40
C ALA A 100 4.46 3.76 6.15
N CYS A 101 5.18 2.67 5.88
CA CYS A 101 4.85 1.74 4.79
C CYS A 101 4.00 0.59 5.35
N LEU A 102 2.72 0.56 4.96
CA LEU A 102 1.68 -0.32 5.50
C LEU A 102 1.22 -1.28 4.39
N TYR A 103 1.51 -2.57 4.49
CA TYR A 103 1.28 -3.54 3.43
C TYR A 103 0.91 -4.94 3.95
N GLY A 104 0.43 -5.82 3.07
CA GLY A 104 0.02 -7.18 3.40
C GLY A 104 1.18 -8.16 3.52
N ASN A 105 1.01 -9.19 4.34
CA ASN A 105 2.01 -10.22 4.57
C ASN A 105 2.10 -11.21 3.42
N TYR A 106 2.84 -10.83 2.38
CA TYR A 106 3.20 -11.69 1.25
C TYR A 106 4.71 -11.69 1.05
N SER A 107 5.27 -12.83 0.63
CA SER A 107 6.72 -13.01 0.54
C SER A 107 7.39 -12.02 -0.42
N GLY A 108 6.77 -11.76 -1.57
CA GLY A 108 7.28 -10.80 -2.55
C GLY A 108 7.31 -9.38 -2.01
N ASP A 109 6.20 -8.94 -1.38
CA ASP A 109 6.10 -7.61 -0.79
C ASP A 109 7.08 -7.44 0.37
N ASN A 110 7.17 -8.43 1.26
CA ASN A 110 8.14 -8.44 2.35
C ASN A 110 9.58 -8.27 1.86
N MET A 111 9.95 -8.98 0.78
CA MET A 111 11.30 -8.90 0.21
C MET A 111 11.56 -7.52 -0.43
N ASN A 112 10.63 -7.05 -1.26
CA ASN A 112 10.78 -5.80 -1.99
C ASN A 112 10.72 -4.56 -1.07
N VAL A 113 9.80 -4.54 -0.10
CA VAL A 113 9.74 -3.46 0.90
C VAL A 113 11.00 -3.45 1.77
N LYS A 114 11.51 -4.62 2.22
CA LYS A 114 12.75 -4.69 2.99
C LYS A 114 13.95 -4.10 2.23
N MET A 115 13.99 -4.30 0.91
CA MET A 115 15.01 -3.70 0.04
C MET A 115 14.76 -2.19 -0.11
N ALA A 116 13.53 -1.76 -0.36
CA ALA A 116 13.16 -0.36 -0.49
C ALA A 116 13.49 0.45 0.78
N VAL A 117 13.24 -0.09 1.98
CA VAL A 117 13.59 0.53 3.27
C VAL A 117 15.11 0.75 3.37
N LYS A 118 15.93 -0.22 2.94
CA LYS A 118 17.40 -0.05 2.92
C LYS A 118 17.84 1.03 1.92
N MET A 119 17.17 1.11 0.78
CA MET A 119 17.44 2.15 -0.24
C MET A 119 16.98 3.52 0.23
N ALA A 120 15.82 3.63 0.86
CA ALA A 120 15.28 4.86 1.45
C ALA A 120 16.20 5.42 2.53
N LYS A 121 16.74 4.56 3.40
CA LYS A 121 17.73 4.97 4.41
C LYS A 121 18.98 5.61 3.78
N LYS A 122 19.47 5.07 2.65
CA LYS A 122 20.60 5.67 1.92
C LYS A 122 20.24 7.02 1.29
N ALA A 123 18.95 7.23 0.99
CA ALA A 123 18.43 8.50 0.48
C ALA A 123 18.03 9.49 1.60
N GLY A 124 18.32 9.18 2.87
CA GLY A 124 18.01 10.05 4.01
C GLY A 124 16.56 9.98 4.50
N ILE A 125 15.75 9.03 4.00
CA ILE A 125 14.34 8.89 4.35
C ILE A 125 14.20 7.79 5.41
N THR A 126 13.58 8.12 6.54
CA THR A 126 13.22 7.15 7.58
C THR A 126 11.91 6.45 7.22
N VAL A 127 11.96 5.14 7.00
CA VAL A 127 10.77 4.32 6.73
C VAL A 127 10.58 3.28 7.82
N LYS A 128 9.40 3.22 8.41
CA LYS A 128 8.95 2.16 9.32
C LYS A 128 7.79 1.40 8.69
N THR A 129 7.61 0.14 9.07
CA THR A 129 6.63 -0.75 8.43
C THR A 129 5.66 -1.36 9.42
N VAL A 130 4.42 -1.57 8.99
CA VAL A 130 3.46 -2.49 9.62
C VAL A 130 2.99 -3.48 8.56
N VAL A 131 2.97 -4.75 8.92
CA VAL A 131 2.60 -5.85 8.02
C VAL A 131 1.26 -6.42 8.48
N ALA A 132 0.25 -6.34 7.61
CA ALA A 132 -1.07 -6.88 7.90
C ALA A 132 -1.07 -8.42 7.85
N ASN A 133 -1.70 -9.04 8.85
CA ASN A 133 -1.77 -10.49 9.03
C ASN A 133 -3.13 -10.93 9.61
N ASP A 134 -4.19 -10.38 9.07
CA ASP A 134 -5.56 -10.49 9.56
C ASP A 134 -6.29 -11.77 9.12
N ASP A 135 -5.90 -12.42 8.02
CA ASP A 135 -6.58 -13.59 7.48
C ASP A 135 -6.42 -14.81 8.38
N VAL A 136 -7.47 -15.12 9.15
CA VAL A 136 -7.45 -16.22 10.12
C VAL A 136 -7.49 -17.60 9.47
N ALA A 137 -7.91 -17.69 8.21
CA ALA A 137 -7.99 -18.96 7.49
C ALA A 137 -6.64 -19.38 6.88
N SER A 138 -5.67 -18.46 6.72
CA SER A 138 -4.39 -18.72 6.04
C SER A 138 -3.33 -19.36 6.94
N ALA A 139 -3.43 -19.22 8.29
CA ALA A 139 -2.55 -19.92 9.24
C ALA A 139 -3.20 -19.98 10.63
N PRO A 140 -2.87 -21.00 11.47
CA PRO A 140 -3.41 -21.17 12.80
C PRO A 140 -2.99 -20.03 13.75
N LYS A 141 -3.63 -19.99 14.94
CA LYS A 141 -3.45 -18.89 15.90
C LYS A 141 -2.01 -18.80 16.45
N ASP A 142 -1.38 -19.92 16.66
CA ASP A 142 0.00 -20.03 17.15
C ASP A 142 1.07 -19.72 16.09
N GLN A 143 0.65 -19.52 14.81
CA GLN A 143 1.50 -19.11 13.70
C GLN A 143 0.97 -17.82 13.04
N ARG A 144 0.46 -16.91 13.85
CA ARG A 144 -0.17 -15.67 13.37
C ARG A 144 0.73 -14.86 12.45
N GLU A 145 2.02 -14.86 12.67
CA GLU A 145 3.02 -14.17 11.85
C GLU A 145 3.07 -14.67 10.40
N LYS A 146 2.54 -15.87 10.12
CA LYS A 146 2.43 -16.45 8.77
C LYS A 146 1.12 -16.11 8.08
N ARG A 147 0.15 -15.53 8.80
CA ARG A 147 -1.13 -15.16 8.21
C ARG A 147 -0.95 -14.09 7.14
N ARG A 148 -1.79 -14.14 6.12
CA ARG A 148 -1.84 -13.13 5.06
C ARG A 148 -2.57 -11.89 5.53
N GLY A 149 -2.22 -10.74 4.92
CA GLY A 149 -3.00 -9.52 5.00
C GLY A 149 -4.01 -9.47 3.86
N VAL A 150 -5.26 -9.18 4.17
CA VAL A 150 -6.34 -9.07 3.17
C VAL A 150 -7.21 -7.85 3.50
N ALA A 151 -8.45 -8.04 3.93
CA ALA A 151 -9.39 -6.95 4.19
C ALA A 151 -8.97 -6.04 5.36
N GLY A 152 -8.22 -6.57 6.32
CA GLY A 152 -7.71 -5.81 7.46
C GLY A 152 -6.74 -4.70 7.09
N GLU A 153 -6.10 -4.78 5.92
CA GLU A 153 -5.24 -3.72 5.42
C GLU A 153 -5.97 -2.38 5.32
N VAL A 154 -7.23 -2.37 4.88
CA VAL A 154 -8.05 -1.16 4.75
C VAL A 154 -8.20 -0.44 6.10
N LEU A 155 -8.42 -1.20 7.17
CA LEU A 155 -8.54 -0.64 8.52
C LEU A 155 -7.20 -0.11 9.02
N MET A 156 -6.11 -0.80 8.72
CA MET A 156 -4.75 -0.38 9.03
C MET A 156 -4.41 0.95 8.33
N TRP A 157 -4.69 1.08 7.03
CA TRP A 157 -4.49 2.32 6.28
C TRP A 157 -5.34 3.46 6.81
N LYS A 158 -6.62 3.19 7.09
CA LYS A 158 -7.54 4.21 7.60
C LYS A 158 -7.10 4.76 8.95
N VAL A 159 -6.70 3.89 9.89
CA VAL A 159 -6.27 4.31 11.22
C VAL A 159 -4.90 4.99 11.17
N GLY A 160 -3.94 4.43 10.44
CA GLY A 160 -2.61 5.02 10.24
C GLY A 160 -2.70 6.37 9.53
N GLY A 161 -3.46 6.46 8.43
CA GLY A 161 -3.68 7.70 7.69
C GLY A 161 -4.34 8.79 8.54
N ALA A 162 -5.37 8.43 9.32
CA ALA A 162 -6.04 9.35 10.22
C ALA A 162 -5.11 9.85 11.34
N LYS A 163 -4.24 8.99 11.89
CA LYS A 163 -3.25 9.40 12.91
C LYS A 163 -2.22 10.36 12.32
N ALA A 164 -1.71 10.06 11.11
CA ALA A 164 -0.80 10.95 10.39
C ALA A 164 -1.45 12.30 10.09
N ALA A 165 -2.71 12.31 9.64
CA ALA A 165 -3.47 13.53 9.35
C ALA A 165 -3.73 14.41 10.59
N LYS A 166 -3.75 13.82 11.80
CA LYS A 166 -3.85 14.52 13.08
C LYS A 166 -2.51 15.02 13.61
N GLY A 167 -1.43 14.94 12.84
CA GLY A 167 -0.10 15.41 13.22
C GLY A 167 0.68 14.44 14.12
N GLY A 168 0.30 13.15 14.15
CA GLY A 168 1.07 12.14 14.86
C GLY A 168 2.48 11.98 14.26
N ASP A 169 3.48 11.77 15.12
CA ASP A 169 4.81 11.42 14.67
C ASP A 169 4.86 9.99 14.08
N LEU A 170 6.01 9.60 13.49
CA LEU A 170 6.14 8.31 12.81
C LEU A 170 5.87 7.13 13.76
N ASP A 171 6.34 7.20 15.00
CA ASP A 171 6.13 6.11 15.97
C ASP A 171 4.66 5.99 16.39
N GLU A 172 3.99 7.11 16.57
CA GLU A 172 2.56 7.14 16.85
C GLU A 172 1.71 6.60 15.70
N VAL A 173 2.07 6.93 14.45
CA VAL A 173 1.39 6.41 13.25
C VAL A 173 1.57 4.90 13.14
N ILE A 174 2.79 4.40 13.33
CA ILE A 174 3.09 2.97 13.33
C ILE A 174 2.34 2.24 14.47
N ALA A 175 2.36 2.79 15.69
CA ALA A 175 1.65 2.20 16.83
C ALA A 175 0.12 2.13 16.58
N ALA A 176 -0.46 3.18 16.00
CA ALA A 176 -1.88 3.21 15.67
C ALA A 176 -2.24 2.18 14.58
N ALA A 177 -1.45 2.09 13.51
CA ALA A 177 -1.62 1.09 12.45
C ALA A 177 -1.43 -0.34 12.97
N GLN A 178 -0.42 -0.57 13.81
CA GLN A 178 -0.17 -1.87 14.43
C GLN A 178 -1.33 -2.29 15.34
N LYS A 179 -1.83 -1.37 16.18
CA LYS A 179 -2.99 -1.62 17.03
C LYS A 179 -4.23 -1.98 16.20
N ALA A 180 -4.45 -1.32 15.08
CA ALA A 180 -5.57 -1.63 14.19
C ALA A 180 -5.47 -3.08 13.68
N ILE A 181 -4.32 -3.49 13.13
CA ILE A 181 -4.16 -4.84 12.58
C ILE A 181 -4.12 -5.91 13.66
N ASP A 182 -3.59 -5.61 14.84
CA ASP A 182 -3.60 -6.54 15.98
C ASP A 182 -5.00 -6.90 16.44
N ASN A 183 -5.95 -6.00 16.25
CA ASN A 183 -7.35 -6.18 16.64
C ASN A 183 -8.27 -6.53 15.45
N THR A 184 -7.71 -6.74 14.26
CA THR A 184 -8.47 -7.10 13.06
C THR A 184 -8.34 -8.60 12.77
N ARG A 185 -9.45 -9.20 12.38
CA ARG A 185 -9.53 -10.56 11.84
C ARG A 185 -10.43 -10.55 10.62
N SER A 186 -9.99 -11.23 9.58
CA SER A 186 -10.77 -11.41 8.36
C SER A 186 -10.81 -12.87 7.94
N VAL A 187 -11.78 -13.20 7.13
CA VAL A 187 -11.89 -14.47 6.42
C VAL A 187 -12.51 -14.20 5.06
N GLY A 188 -11.93 -14.77 4.01
CA GLY A 188 -12.47 -14.71 2.65
C GLY A 188 -13.11 -16.04 2.26
N ILE A 189 -14.21 -15.98 1.53
CA ILE A 189 -14.89 -17.15 0.95
C ILE A 189 -15.09 -16.89 -0.53
N GLY A 190 -14.57 -17.78 -1.37
CA GLY A 190 -14.82 -17.78 -2.81
C GLY A 190 -15.84 -18.85 -3.17
N LEU A 191 -16.82 -18.50 -4.01
CA LEU A 191 -17.80 -19.46 -4.53
C LEU A 191 -17.34 -20.12 -5.84
N THR A 192 -16.40 -19.49 -6.53
CA THR A 192 -15.78 -19.99 -7.75
C THR A 192 -14.28 -19.66 -7.74
N PRO A 193 -13.45 -20.42 -8.47
CA PRO A 193 -12.05 -20.06 -8.68
C PRO A 193 -11.92 -18.66 -9.32
N CYS A 194 -10.78 -17.99 -9.07
CA CYS A 194 -10.44 -16.71 -9.70
C CYS A 194 -10.21 -16.86 -11.21
#